data_8af5be5c6751557c2a57beafb5dfe1de
#
_entry.id   8af5be5c6751557c2a57beafb5dfe1de
#
_cell.length_a   1.000
_cell.length_b   1.000
_cell.length_c   1.000
_cell.angle_alpha   90.00
_cell.angle_beta   90.00
_cell.angle_gamma   90.00
#
_symmetry.space_group_name_H-M   'P 1'
#
loop_
_entity.id
_entity.type
_entity.pdbx_description
1 polymer ?
#
loop_
_entity_poly.entity_id
_entity_poly.type
_entity_poly.pdbx_seq_one_letter_code
_entity_poly.pdbx_strand_id
1 'polypeptide(L)'
;MTEQERIQALLKAGKITQQEADLLLSALDEGEAAVEEARKTMGEQYATPAAADGPPEGLRWVRVRLMAGQLEARLDPDLEQPVIEGPAEVRPLGDDLEVVPNWSAGGFLHGLLGQTGSVELRLPPGWGLEVDGKAGQIEAEGIAFLRGRVAVGNVELRAVEGIDLEVTAGNIEGSLLLRDGAHRLRVSMGNAELDLLPGSSVRLNPSVSTGSQEIQGFDYGSSGVRQLGDGRASLEVALRMGNLEMSAG
;
A
#
# COMPACT_ATOMS: atom_id res chain seq x y z
N MET A 1 -5.41 -25.60 -4.39
CA MET A 1 -5.42 -26.10 -2.99
C MET A 1 -5.67 -24.89 -2.12
N THR A 2 -6.82 -24.81 -1.49
CA THR A 2 -7.22 -23.69 -0.62
C THR A 2 -6.45 -23.74 0.70
N GLU A 3 -6.41 -22.62 1.45
CA GLU A 3 -5.76 -22.58 2.77
C GLU A 3 -6.45 -23.52 3.77
N GLN A 4 -7.76 -23.66 3.67
CA GLN A 4 -8.53 -24.63 4.46
C GLN A 4 -8.09 -26.08 4.16
N GLU A 5 -7.88 -26.44 2.88
CA GLU A 5 -7.36 -27.76 2.50
C GLU A 5 -5.95 -28.01 3.04
N ARG A 6 -5.12 -26.94 3.13
CA ARG A 6 -3.77 -27.03 3.70
C ARG A 6 -3.80 -27.29 5.20
N ILE A 7 -4.65 -26.57 5.95
CA ILE A 7 -4.81 -26.75 7.40
C ILE A 7 -5.30 -28.18 7.68
N GLN A 8 -6.28 -28.67 6.91
CA GLN A 8 -6.78 -30.05 7.05
C GLN A 8 -5.70 -31.09 6.72
N ALA A 9 -4.84 -30.83 5.73
CA ALA A 9 -3.72 -31.71 5.41
C ALA A 9 -2.68 -31.76 6.53
N LEU A 10 -2.38 -30.63 7.18
CA LEU A 10 -1.47 -30.55 8.32
C LEU A 10 -2.02 -31.30 9.55
N LEU A 11 -3.32 -31.18 9.81
CA LEU A 11 -4.02 -31.91 10.85
C LEU A 11 -3.97 -33.43 10.59
N LYS A 12 -4.28 -33.86 9.37
CA LYS A 12 -4.20 -35.26 8.94
C LYS A 12 -2.79 -35.83 9.04
N ALA A 13 -1.78 -35.01 8.79
CA ALA A 13 -0.37 -35.40 8.91
C ALA A 13 0.14 -35.39 10.35
N GLY A 14 -0.70 -35.03 11.34
CA GLY A 14 -0.33 -34.96 12.75
C GLY A 14 0.67 -33.86 13.07
N LYS A 15 0.79 -32.85 12.20
CA LYS A 15 1.73 -31.72 12.36
C LYS A 15 1.15 -30.58 13.18
N ILE A 16 -0.16 -30.53 13.31
CA ILE A 16 -0.91 -29.60 14.17
C ILE A 16 -1.99 -30.40 14.92
N THR A 17 -2.37 -29.92 16.09
CA THR A 17 -3.46 -30.49 16.88
C THR A 17 -4.82 -30.02 16.37
N GLN A 18 -5.90 -30.70 16.79
CA GLN A 18 -7.27 -30.28 16.44
C GLN A 18 -7.55 -28.85 16.91
N GLN A 19 -7.09 -28.48 18.11
CA GLN A 19 -7.26 -27.14 18.65
C GLN A 19 -6.56 -26.06 17.83
N GLU A 20 -5.35 -26.33 17.34
CA GLU A 20 -4.61 -25.41 16.46
C GLU A 20 -5.27 -25.28 15.09
N ALA A 21 -5.80 -26.38 14.55
CA ALA A 21 -6.53 -26.36 13.29
C ALA A 21 -7.82 -25.54 13.40
N ASP A 22 -8.59 -25.70 14.48
CA ASP A 22 -9.83 -24.98 14.72
C ASP A 22 -9.56 -23.46 14.91
N LEU A 23 -8.49 -23.10 15.61
CA LEU A 23 -8.04 -21.71 15.76
C LEU A 23 -7.64 -21.08 14.42
N LEU A 24 -6.89 -21.79 13.60
CA LEU A 24 -6.47 -21.32 12.29
C LEU A 24 -7.65 -21.16 11.31
N LEU A 25 -8.62 -22.09 11.34
CA LEU A 25 -9.82 -21.99 10.53
C LEU A 25 -10.72 -20.84 10.98
N SER A 26 -10.88 -20.63 12.29
CA SER A 26 -11.63 -19.48 12.84
C SER A 26 -11.00 -18.15 12.46
N ALA A 27 -9.67 -18.03 12.55
CA ALA A 27 -8.95 -16.81 12.16
C ALA A 27 -9.04 -16.52 10.66
N LEU A 28 -9.09 -17.56 9.81
CA LEU A 28 -9.32 -17.42 8.37
C LEU A 28 -10.75 -16.94 8.06
N ASP A 29 -11.76 -17.54 8.67
CA ASP A 29 -13.16 -17.16 8.48
C ASP A 29 -13.44 -15.73 9.01
N GLU A 30 -12.88 -15.37 10.17
CA GLU A 30 -12.98 -14.01 10.72
C GLU A 30 -12.26 -12.98 9.82
N GLY A 31 -11.11 -13.33 9.27
CA GLY A 31 -10.35 -12.50 8.35
C GLY A 31 -11.09 -12.28 7.02
N GLU A 32 -11.64 -13.34 6.43
CA GLU A 32 -12.43 -13.25 5.20
C GLU A 32 -13.74 -12.48 5.41
N ALA A 33 -14.43 -12.69 6.54
CA ALA A 33 -15.66 -11.98 6.89
C ALA A 33 -15.39 -10.48 7.12
N ALA A 34 -14.30 -10.12 7.80
CA ALA A 34 -13.91 -8.73 8.03
C ALA A 34 -13.54 -8.01 6.73
N VAL A 35 -12.85 -8.69 5.82
CA VAL A 35 -12.49 -8.16 4.49
C VAL A 35 -13.74 -7.96 3.63
N GLU A 36 -14.67 -8.92 3.63
CA GLU A 36 -15.90 -8.84 2.83
C GLU A 36 -16.85 -7.77 3.39
N GLU A 37 -16.96 -7.64 4.70
CA GLU A 37 -17.76 -6.60 5.35
C GLU A 37 -17.16 -5.20 5.13
N ALA A 38 -15.83 -5.06 5.20
CA ALA A 38 -15.11 -3.84 4.84
C ALA A 38 -15.38 -3.46 3.38
N ARG A 39 -15.31 -4.44 2.46
CA ARG A 39 -15.55 -4.25 1.03
C ARG A 39 -16.98 -3.83 0.72
N LYS A 40 -17.95 -4.43 1.40
CA LYS A 40 -19.39 -4.11 1.23
C LYS A 40 -19.73 -2.72 1.75
N THR A 41 -19.17 -2.34 2.89
CA THR A 41 -19.41 -1.03 3.51
C THR A 41 -18.69 0.11 2.77
N MET A 42 -17.52 -0.15 2.18
CA MET A 42 -16.79 0.83 1.36
C MET A 42 -17.47 1.08 0.00
N GLY A 43 -18.16 0.06 -0.56
CA GLY A 43 -18.89 0.22 -1.82
C GLY A 43 -20.14 1.10 -1.73
N GLU A 44 -20.74 1.22 -0.56
CA GLU A 44 -22.00 1.95 -0.37
C GLU A 44 -21.84 3.41 0.11
N GLN A 45 -20.72 3.78 0.73
CA GLN A 45 -20.54 5.11 1.35
C GLN A 45 -19.74 6.13 0.53
N TYR A 46 -19.05 5.70 -0.51
CA TYR A 46 -18.25 6.60 -1.34
C TYR A 46 -18.79 6.64 -2.77
N ALA A 47 -19.88 7.41 -2.96
CA ALA A 47 -20.19 7.94 -4.28
C ALA A 47 -18.99 8.81 -4.69
N THR A 48 -18.25 8.34 -5.67
CA THR A 48 -17.07 8.97 -6.25
C THR A 48 -17.35 10.44 -6.60
N PRO A 49 -16.70 11.43 -5.96
CA PRO A 49 -16.56 12.71 -6.61
C PRO A 49 -15.80 12.46 -7.92
N ALA A 50 -16.24 13.12 -8.99
CA ALA A 50 -15.64 12.99 -10.31
C ALA A 50 -14.10 12.98 -10.21
N ALA A 51 -13.50 11.93 -10.72
CA ALA A 51 -12.07 11.71 -10.73
C ALA A 51 -11.40 12.95 -11.35
N ALA A 52 -10.72 13.69 -10.54
CA ALA A 52 -9.65 14.53 -11.01
C ALA A 52 -8.50 13.59 -11.43
N ASP A 53 -7.87 13.92 -12.52
CA ASP A 53 -6.81 13.25 -13.23
C ASP A 53 -6.03 12.22 -12.40
N GLY A 54 -6.08 10.96 -12.85
CA GLY A 54 -5.33 9.84 -12.28
C GLY A 54 -3.81 10.03 -12.35
N PRO A 55 -3.04 8.95 -12.27
CA PRO A 55 -1.58 9.04 -12.36
C PRO A 55 -1.15 9.81 -13.61
N PRO A 56 0.00 10.49 -13.59
CA PRO A 56 0.52 11.23 -14.75
C PRO A 56 0.49 10.39 -16.02
N GLU A 57 0.06 11.00 -17.12
CA GLU A 57 0.07 10.32 -18.42
C GLU A 57 1.51 9.96 -18.82
N GLY A 58 1.67 8.78 -19.42
CA GLY A 58 2.96 8.32 -19.93
C GLY A 58 3.86 7.59 -18.92
N LEU A 59 3.42 7.36 -17.69
CA LEU A 59 4.14 6.48 -16.77
C LEU A 59 4.06 5.02 -17.23
N ARG A 60 5.20 4.34 -17.23
CA ARG A 60 5.28 2.88 -17.30
C ARG A 60 5.19 2.29 -15.90
N TRP A 61 4.75 1.05 -15.79
CA TRP A 61 4.46 0.47 -14.47
C TRP A 61 5.27 -0.80 -14.21
N VAL A 62 5.84 -0.89 -13.01
CA VAL A 62 6.22 -2.16 -12.44
C VAL A 62 5.07 -2.62 -11.53
N ARG A 63 4.42 -3.72 -11.91
CA ARG A 63 3.28 -4.31 -11.21
C ARG A 63 3.74 -5.48 -10.36
N VAL A 64 3.67 -5.35 -9.05
CA VAL A 64 4.11 -6.37 -8.10
C VAL A 64 2.91 -7.07 -7.48
N ARG A 65 2.88 -8.40 -7.57
CA ARG A 65 1.90 -9.23 -6.87
C ARG A 65 2.53 -9.85 -5.63
N LEU A 66 2.39 -9.18 -4.50
CA LEU A 66 3.01 -9.58 -3.24
C LEU A 66 2.06 -10.45 -2.41
N MET A 67 2.27 -11.76 -2.37
CA MET A 67 1.48 -12.64 -1.50
C MET A 67 1.86 -12.51 -0.03
N ALA A 68 3.15 -12.41 0.25
CA ALA A 68 3.72 -12.14 1.58
C ALA A 68 5.19 -11.71 1.41
N GLY A 69 5.77 -11.03 2.41
CA GLY A 69 7.20 -10.67 2.40
C GLY A 69 7.45 -9.18 2.40
N GLN A 70 8.64 -8.79 1.98
CA GLN A 70 9.08 -7.40 1.94
C GLN A 70 9.36 -6.96 0.50
N LEU A 71 8.89 -5.77 0.17
CA LEU A 71 9.14 -5.09 -1.09
C LEU A 71 9.80 -3.76 -0.80
N GLU A 72 11.00 -3.57 -1.31
CA GLU A 72 11.71 -2.30 -1.28
C GLU A 72 11.76 -1.74 -2.71
N ALA A 73 11.30 -0.53 -2.91
CA ALA A 73 11.32 0.14 -4.21
C ALA A 73 11.89 1.54 -4.08
N ARG A 74 12.90 1.85 -4.90
CA ARG A 74 13.54 3.17 -4.89
C ARG A 74 13.74 3.71 -6.29
N LEU A 75 13.69 5.02 -6.41
CA LEU A 75 14.10 5.72 -7.62
C LEU A 75 15.62 5.59 -7.79
N ASP A 76 16.05 5.26 -8.99
CA ASP A 76 17.45 5.30 -9.41
C ASP A 76 17.54 6.08 -10.73
N PRO A 77 17.96 7.37 -10.70
CA PRO A 77 17.95 8.22 -11.87
C PRO A 77 19.00 7.85 -12.93
N ASP A 78 19.98 6.99 -12.58
CA ASP A 78 21.03 6.56 -13.49
C ASP A 78 20.62 5.35 -14.35
N LEU A 79 19.45 4.77 -14.08
CA LEU A 79 18.94 3.62 -14.83
C LEU A 79 18.07 4.06 -16.01
N GLU A 80 18.12 3.26 -17.09
CA GLU A 80 17.20 3.38 -18.24
C GLU A 80 16.04 2.35 -18.16
N GLN A 81 16.24 1.26 -17.43
CA GLN A 81 15.30 0.16 -17.25
C GLN A 81 15.24 -0.24 -15.77
N PRO A 82 14.08 -0.73 -15.29
CA PRO A 82 13.97 -1.25 -13.93
C PRO A 82 14.94 -2.41 -13.67
N VAL A 83 15.54 -2.41 -12.50
CA VAL A 83 16.38 -3.50 -11.99
C VAL A 83 15.63 -4.16 -10.84
N ILE A 84 15.49 -5.48 -10.92
CA ILE A 84 14.78 -6.30 -9.94
C ILE A 84 15.80 -7.27 -9.31
N GLU A 85 15.97 -7.17 -8.00
CA GLU A 85 16.83 -8.03 -7.21
C GLU A 85 16.02 -8.87 -6.23
N GLY A 86 16.39 -10.14 -6.06
CA GLY A 86 15.65 -11.08 -5.21
C GLY A 86 14.92 -12.17 -5.99
N PRO A 87 14.30 -13.12 -5.27
CA PRO A 87 13.62 -14.26 -5.88
C PRO A 87 12.27 -13.84 -6.47
N ALA A 88 12.24 -13.42 -7.73
CA ALA A 88 11.03 -13.02 -8.42
C ALA A 88 11.03 -13.51 -9.87
N GLU A 89 9.85 -13.79 -10.40
CA GLU A 89 9.61 -13.98 -11.82
C GLU A 89 9.21 -12.63 -12.43
N VAL A 90 9.92 -12.23 -13.48
CA VAL A 90 9.66 -10.97 -14.19
C VAL A 90 9.10 -11.27 -15.57
N ARG A 91 7.99 -10.66 -15.91
CA ARG A 91 7.30 -10.84 -17.20
C ARG A 91 7.03 -9.48 -17.84
N PRO A 92 7.36 -9.29 -19.13
CA PRO A 92 6.94 -8.09 -19.84
C PRO A 92 5.41 -8.09 -20.07
N LEU A 93 4.78 -6.93 -19.86
CA LEU A 93 3.35 -6.72 -20.07
C LEU A 93 3.13 -5.46 -20.94
N GLY A 94 3.38 -5.56 -22.23
CA GLY A 94 3.46 -4.40 -23.12
C GLY A 94 4.67 -3.52 -22.79
N ASP A 95 4.43 -2.25 -22.45
CA ASP A 95 5.46 -1.32 -22.00
C ASP A 95 5.73 -1.40 -20.49
N ASP A 96 4.92 -2.18 -19.76
CA ASP A 96 5.02 -2.42 -18.33
C ASP A 96 5.79 -3.72 -18.01
N LEU A 97 6.08 -3.90 -16.71
CA LEU A 97 6.65 -5.15 -16.18
C LEU A 97 5.75 -5.72 -15.09
N GLU A 98 5.51 -7.03 -15.11
CA GLU A 98 4.91 -7.76 -14.00
C GLU A 98 6.00 -8.49 -13.21
N VAL A 99 6.00 -8.32 -11.89
CA VAL A 99 6.93 -8.94 -10.95
C VAL A 99 6.14 -9.79 -9.97
N VAL A 100 6.41 -11.08 -9.98
CA VAL A 100 5.77 -12.04 -9.07
C VAL A 100 6.86 -12.61 -8.16
N PRO A 101 6.96 -12.16 -6.91
CA PRO A 101 7.89 -12.72 -5.95
C PRO A 101 7.68 -14.22 -5.78
N ASN A 102 8.76 -15.00 -5.85
CA ASN A 102 8.71 -16.45 -5.73
C ASN A 102 9.35 -16.92 -4.43
N TRP A 103 8.57 -16.98 -3.37
CA TRP A 103 9.01 -17.42 -2.04
C TRP A 103 9.11 -18.95 -1.91
N SER A 104 8.74 -19.70 -2.93
CA SER A 104 8.73 -21.18 -2.90
C SER A 104 10.11 -21.82 -2.98
N ALA A 105 11.16 -21.07 -3.35
CA ALA A 105 12.51 -21.59 -3.51
C ALA A 105 13.24 -21.89 -2.19
N GLY A 106 12.73 -21.40 -1.06
CA GLY A 106 13.34 -21.61 0.26
C GLY A 106 12.37 -22.26 1.23
N GLY A 107 11.91 -23.48 0.99
CA GLY A 107 11.03 -24.31 1.81
C GLY A 107 10.49 -23.74 3.14
N PHE A 108 9.35 -24.21 3.59
CA PHE A 108 8.66 -23.89 4.85
C PHE A 108 9.57 -23.69 6.10
N LEU A 109 10.74 -24.30 6.14
CA LEU A 109 11.74 -24.17 7.20
C LEU A 109 12.48 -22.82 7.20
N HIS A 110 12.56 -22.10 6.07
CA HIS A 110 13.23 -20.78 6.01
C HIS A 110 12.30 -19.67 6.57
N GLY A 111 11.00 -19.79 6.39
CA GLY A 111 10.04 -18.89 7.01
C GLY A 111 10.01 -18.98 8.54
N LEU A 112 10.28 -20.16 9.10
CA LEU A 112 10.38 -20.39 10.55
C LEU A 112 11.66 -19.80 11.15
N LEU A 113 12.68 -19.54 10.33
CA LEU A 113 13.98 -18.96 10.75
C LEU A 113 14.03 -17.42 10.55
N GLY A 114 12.90 -16.77 10.25
CA GLY A 114 12.80 -15.31 10.16
C GLY A 114 13.41 -14.68 8.90
N GLN A 115 13.76 -15.47 7.88
CA GLN A 115 14.13 -14.95 6.57
C GLN A 115 12.88 -14.81 5.71
N THR A 116 12.11 -13.75 5.93
CA THR A 116 11.12 -13.29 4.96
C THR A 116 11.86 -12.88 3.70
N GLY A 117 11.53 -13.48 2.56
CA GLY A 117 12.11 -13.08 1.30
C GLY A 117 11.84 -11.60 1.02
N SER A 118 12.84 -10.87 0.54
CA SER A 118 12.70 -9.49 0.08
C SER A 118 12.92 -9.42 -1.43
N VAL A 119 12.18 -8.51 -2.06
CA VAL A 119 12.43 -8.09 -3.45
C VAL A 119 12.77 -6.61 -3.43
N GLU A 120 13.90 -6.28 -4.03
CA GLU A 120 14.34 -4.91 -4.21
C GLU A 120 14.13 -4.49 -5.67
N LEU A 121 13.51 -3.31 -5.84
CA LEU A 121 13.26 -2.69 -7.13
C LEU A 121 14.01 -1.37 -7.21
N ARG A 122 14.80 -1.18 -8.26
CA ARG A 122 15.34 0.14 -8.61
C ARG A 122 14.66 0.60 -9.90
N LEU A 123 13.95 1.71 -9.81
CA LEU A 123 13.11 2.22 -10.89
C LEU A 123 13.73 3.47 -11.50
N PRO A 124 13.89 3.53 -12.83
CA PRO A 124 14.30 4.76 -13.49
C PRO A 124 13.18 5.82 -13.49
N PRO A 125 13.50 7.09 -13.80
CA PRO A 125 12.49 8.13 -14.02
C PRO A 125 11.44 7.72 -15.06
N GLY A 126 10.19 8.13 -14.84
CA GLY A 126 9.07 7.78 -15.74
C GLY A 126 8.46 6.39 -15.49
N TRP A 127 8.82 5.76 -14.37
CA TRP A 127 8.18 4.53 -13.92
C TRP A 127 7.43 4.74 -12.61
N GLY A 128 6.23 4.15 -12.56
CA GLY A 128 5.43 4.04 -11.35
C GLY A 128 5.45 2.62 -10.79
N LEU A 129 5.05 2.49 -9.53
CA LEU A 129 4.91 1.21 -8.84
C LEU A 129 3.44 0.91 -8.59
N GLU A 130 2.97 -0.26 -9.05
CA GLU A 130 1.65 -0.80 -8.74
C GLU A 130 1.81 -2.05 -7.87
N VAL A 131 1.17 -2.06 -6.69
CA VAL A 131 1.26 -3.18 -5.75
C VAL A 131 -0.12 -3.79 -5.49
N ASP A 132 -0.23 -5.09 -5.69
CA ASP A 132 -1.36 -5.91 -5.23
C ASP A 132 -0.81 -6.87 -4.15
N GLY A 133 -0.93 -6.45 -2.88
CA GLY A 133 -0.33 -7.11 -1.72
C GLY A 133 -1.37 -7.75 -0.81
N LYS A 134 -1.22 -9.04 -0.48
CA LYS A 134 -2.04 -9.68 0.55
C LYS A 134 -1.49 -9.45 1.94
N ALA A 135 -0.18 -9.64 2.13
CA ALA A 135 0.48 -9.39 3.40
C ALA A 135 1.93 -8.97 3.19
N GLY A 136 2.44 -8.01 3.96
CA GLY A 136 3.86 -7.67 3.87
C GLY A 136 4.21 -6.26 4.32
N GLN A 137 5.48 -5.96 4.12
CA GLN A 137 6.05 -4.63 4.31
C GLN A 137 6.43 -4.06 2.96
N ILE A 138 6.07 -2.81 2.72
CA ILE A 138 6.39 -2.08 1.50
C ILE A 138 7.14 -0.83 1.88
N GLU A 139 8.33 -0.66 1.31
CA GLU A 139 9.12 0.57 1.42
C GLU A 139 9.22 1.18 0.02
N ALA A 140 8.86 2.45 -0.12
CA ALA A 140 8.91 3.18 -1.38
C ALA A 140 9.63 4.51 -1.21
N GLU A 141 10.71 4.72 -1.97
CA GLU A 141 11.55 5.92 -1.89
C GLU A 141 11.67 6.63 -3.25
N GLY A 142 11.30 7.91 -3.30
CA GLY A 142 11.42 8.76 -4.49
C GLY A 142 10.55 8.33 -5.68
N ILE A 143 9.62 7.42 -5.49
CA ILE A 143 8.79 6.85 -6.56
C ILE A 143 7.86 7.92 -7.12
N ALA A 144 7.83 8.06 -8.45
CA ALA A 144 7.01 9.04 -9.13
C ALA A 144 5.50 8.87 -8.85
N PHE A 145 5.03 7.62 -8.78
CA PHE A 145 3.65 7.31 -8.39
C PHE A 145 3.54 5.88 -7.82
N LEU A 146 2.99 5.76 -6.63
CA LEU A 146 2.65 4.49 -5.99
C LEU A 146 1.14 4.28 -6.03
N ARG A 147 0.68 3.17 -6.60
CA ARG A 147 -0.74 2.80 -6.55
C ARG A 147 -0.95 1.34 -6.19
N GLY A 148 -2.15 1.02 -5.71
CA GLY A 148 -2.53 -0.37 -5.51
C GLY A 148 -3.29 -0.64 -4.22
N ARG A 149 -3.26 -1.90 -3.80
CA ARG A 149 -3.97 -2.39 -2.62
C ARG A 149 -3.08 -3.27 -1.78
N VAL A 150 -3.17 -3.10 -0.47
CA VAL A 150 -2.49 -3.94 0.52
C VAL A 150 -3.52 -4.42 1.53
N ALA A 151 -3.73 -5.74 1.61
CA ALA A 151 -4.72 -6.26 2.53
C ALA A 151 -4.24 -6.13 3.98
N VAL A 152 -3.03 -6.61 4.29
CA VAL A 152 -2.46 -6.51 5.64
C VAL A 152 -0.98 -6.14 5.55
N GLY A 153 -0.53 -5.10 6.26
CA GLY A 153 0.89 -4.78 6.29
C GLY A 153 1.21 -3.35 6.65
N ASN A 154 2.49 -3.04 6.60
CA ASN A 154 2.99 -1.70 6.82
C ASN A 154 3.55 -1.12 5.53
N VAL A 155 3.33 0.17 5.32
CA VAL A 155 3.83 0.90 4.16
C VAL A 155 4.65 2.08 4.66
N GLU A 156 5.91 2.11 4.29
CA GLU A 156 6.84 3.20 4.57
C GLU A 156 7.12 4.00 3.29
N LEU A 157 6.93 5.29 3.36
CA LEU A 157 7.04 6.20 2.22
C LEU A 157 8.17 7.22 2.46
N ARG A 158 9.05 7.41 1.49
CA ARG A 158 10.08 8.43 1.53
C ARG A 158 10.05 9.24 0.25
N ALA A 159 9.62 10.50 0.36
CA ALA A 159 9.55 11.44 -0.77
C ALA A 159 8.80 10.90 -1.99
N VAL A 160 7.71 10.17 -1.78
CA VAL A 160 6.86 9.65 -2.88
C VAL A 160 6.10 10.81 -3.52
N GLU A 161 6.15 10.93 -4.86
CA GLU A 161 5.63 12.08 -5.58
C GLU A 161 4.15 11.96 -5.98
N GLY A 162 3.59 10.76 -5.91
CA GLY A 162 2.17 10.53 -6.16
C GLY A 162 1.67 9.24 -5.53
N ILE A 163 0.41 9.23 -5.07
CA ILE A 163 -0.15 8.08 -4.36
C ILE A 163 -1.63 7.86 -4.67
N ASP A 164 -2.00 6.60 -4.94
CA ASP A 164 -3.39 6.09 -4.93
C ASP A 164 -3.40 4.70 -4.30
N LEU A 165 -3.42 4.66 -2.96
CA LEU A 165 -3.20 3.43 -2.20
C LEU A 165 -4.37 3.14 -1.26
N GLU A 166 -4.77 1.87 -1.22
CA GLU A 166 -5.75 1.33 -0.30
C GLU A 166 -5.09 0.28 0.62
N VAL A 167 -5.18 0.48 1.94
CA VAL A 167 -4.69 -0.47 2.94
C VAL A 167 -5.87 -0.93 3.80
N THR A 168 -6.13 -2.25 3.83
CA THR A 168 -7.25 -2.77 4.62
C THR A 168 -6.90 -2.82 6.10
N ALA A 169 -5.74 -3.34 6.47
CA ALA A 169 -5.30 -3.37 7.85
C ALA A 169 -3.78 -3.14 7.95
N GLY A 170 -3.35 -2.15 8.73
CA GLY A 170 -1.93 -1.85 8.90
C GLY A 170 -1.65 -0.37 9.09
N ASN A 171 -0.38 -0.03 9.05
CA ASN A 171 0.06 1.34 9.23
C ASN A 171 0.72 1.88 7.96
N ILE A 172 0.55 3.17 7.74
CA ILE A 172 1.23 3.91 6.69
C ILE A 172 1.98 5.04 7.37
N GLU A 173 3.26 5.14 7.10
CA GLU A 173 4.10 6.20 7.65
C GLU A 173 5.07 6.76 6.61
N GLY A 174 5.47 8.02 6.78
CA GLY A 174 6.53 8.62 6.01
C GLY A 174 6.17 9.90 5.30
N SER A 175 6.89 10.21 4.20
CA SER A 175 6.85 11.51 3.58
C SER A 175 6.40 11.48 2.12
N LEU A 176 5.66 12.52 1.72
CA LEU A 176 5.15 12.74 0.37
C LEU A 176 5.63 14.08 -0.18
N LEU A 177 5.86 14.15 -1.48
CA LEU A 177 6.21 15.36 -2.20
C LEU A 177 5.20 15.62 -3.33
N LEU A 178 4.03 16.13 -2.97
CA LEU A 178 2.89 16.28 -3.89
C LEU A 178 2.85 17.69 -4.48
N ARG A 179 3.14 17.81 -5.79
CA ARG A 179 3.18 19.08 -6.48
C ARG A 179 1.93 19.41 -7.27
N ASP A 180 1.34 18.40 -7.91
CA ASP A 180 0.13 18.50 -8.74
C ASP A 180 -0.57 17.14 -8.83
N GLY A 181 -1.75 17.10 -9.47
CA GLY A 181 -2.50 15.88 -9.67
C GLY A 181 -3.45 15.53 -8.54
N ALA A 182 -4.07 14.35 -8.66
CA ALA A 182 -5.00 13.81 -7.68
C ALA A 182 -4.40 12.59 -6.99
N HIS A 183 -4.41 12.65 -5.67
CA HIS A 183 -3.83 11.64 -4.80
C HIS A 183 -4.87 11.13 -3.81
N ARG A 184 -4.75 9.85 -3.48
CA ARG A 184 -5.70 9.20 -2.59
C ARG A 184 -5.00 8.22 -1.67
N LEU A 185 -5.40 8.23 -0.41
CA LEU A 185 -4.99 7.25 0.57
C LEU A 185 -6.21 6.78 1.35
N ARG A 186 -6.44 5.48 1.38
CA ARG A 186 -7.52 4.85 2.14
C ARG A 186 -6.99 3.80 3.08
N VAL A 187 -7.38 3.90 4.36
CA VAL A 187 -7.02 2.92 5.38
C VAL A 187 -8.30 2.48 6.08
N SER A 188 -8.61 1.18 6.04
CA SER A 188 -9.80 0.68 6.72
C SER A 188 -9.57 0.52 8.22
N MET A 189 -8.41 -0.02 8.61
CA MET A 189 -8.07 -0.24 10.02
C MET A 189 -6.56 -0.03 10.22
N GLY A 190 -6.17 0.93 11.05
CA GLY A 190 -4.76 1.22 11.34
C GLY A 190 -4.49 2.71 11.45
N ASN A 191 -3.23 3.08 11.37
CA ASN A 191 -2.81 4.47 11.52
C ASN A 191 -2.14 4.97 10.23
N ALA A 192 -2.26 6.27 9.98
CA ALA A 192 -1.52 6.97 8.95
C ALA A 192 -0.79 8.16 9.56
N GLU A 193 0.53 8.19 9.43
CA GLU A 193 1.42 9.27 9.84
C GLU A 193 2.18 9.79 8.62
N LEU A 194 1.88 11.00 8.18
CA LEU A 194 2.35 11.51 6.90
C LEU A 194 2.89 12.92 7.00
N ASP A 195 4.08 13.11 6.45
CA ASP A 195 4.73 14.41 6.32
C ASP A 195 4.69 14.90 4.87
N LEU A 196 4.15 16.08 4.64
CA LEU A 196 4.28 16.75 3.34
C LEU A 196 5.59 17.55 3.29
N LEU A 197 6.48 17.12 2.40
CA LEU A 197 7.79 17.74 2.26
C LEU A 197 7.70 19.16 1.67
N PRO A 198 8.69 20.03 1.97
CA PRO A 198 8.82 21.35 1.35
C PRO A 198 8.78 21.26 -0.18
N GLY A 199 7.99 22.14 -0.80
CA GLY A 199 7.73 22.11 -2.24
C GLY A 199 6.44 21.38 -2.64
N SER A 200 5.75 20.77 -1.69
CA SER A 200 4.39 20.27 -1.90
C SER A 200 3.39 21.43 -2.05
N SER A 201 2.33 21.21 -2.82
CA SER A 201 1.28 22.19 -3.09
C SER A 201 -0.08 21.48 -3.08
N VAL A 202 -0.73 21.37 -1.92
CA VAL A 202 -1.81 20.41 -1.69
C VAL A 202 -3.07 21.05 -1.14
N ARG A 203 -4.22 20.65 -1.68
CA ARG A 203 -5.54 20.76 -1.03
C ARG A 203 -5.86 19.44 -0.35
N LEU A 204 -5.98 19.47 0.97
CA LEU A 204 -6.17 18.27 1.78
C LEU A 204 -7.64 18.08 2.13
N ASN A 205 -8.16 16.90 1.85
CA ASN A 205 -9.50 16.45 2.23
C ASN A 205 -9.40 15.21 3.15
N PRO A 206 -9.25 15.40 4.46
CA PRO A 206 -9.11 14.31 5.41
C PRO A 206 -10.45 13.86 5.96
N SER A 207 -10.62 12.57 6.20
CA SER A 207 -11.81 11.96 6.80
C SER A 207 -11.41 10.80 7.72
N VAL A 208 -11.83 10.87 8.98
CA VAL A 208 -11.66 9.77 9.95
C VAL A 208 -13.02 9.44 10.53
N SER A 209 -13.50 8.20 10.31
CA SER A 209 -14.83 7.79 10.79
C SER A 209 -14.81 7.44 12.28
N THR A 210 -13.79 6.72 12.74
CA THR A 210 -13.61 6.34 14.15
C THR A 210 -12.15 6.46 14.55
N GLY A 211 -11.82 7.33 15.50
CA GLY A 211 -10.45 7.56 15.95
C GLY A 211 -10.13 9.04 16.09
N SER A 212 -8.86 9.39 15.96
CA SER A 212 -8.38 10.76 16.09
C SER A 212 -7.79 11.28 14.79
N GLN A 213 -7.82 12.60 14.63
CA GLN A 213 -7.21 13.30 13.52
C GLN A 213 -6.42 14.49 14.04
N GLU A 214 -5.12 14.49 13.75
CA GLU A 214 -4.22 15.60 14.03
C GLU A 214 -3.57 16.09 12.74
N ILE A 215 -3.71 17.38 12.42
CA ILE A 215 -3.20 17.95 11.17
C ILE A 215 -2.58 19.31 11.47
N GLN A 216 -1.30 19.43 11.15
CA GLN A 216 -0.48 20.61 11.43
C GLN A 216 0.16 21.16 10.16
N GLY A 217 0.50 22.48 10.16
CA GLY A 217 1.25 23.11 9.08
C GLY A 217 0.44 23.45 7.82
N PHE A 218 -0.90 23.39 7.87
CA PHE A 218 -1.78 23.78 6.77
C PHE A 218 -2.51 25.08 7.07
N ASP A 219 -2.64 25.93 6.06
CA ASP A 219 -3.51 27.08 6.08
C ASP A 219 -4.94 26.71 5.70
N TYR A 220 -5.89 27.60 5.94
CA TYR A 220 -7.23 27.49 5.40
C TYR A 220 -7.36 28.36 4.17
N GLY A 221 -7.60 27.73 3.02
CA GLY A 221 -7.89 28.44 1.77
C GLY A 221 -9.22 29.20 1.84
N SER A 222 -9.49 30.03 0.85
CA SER A 222 -10.72 30.85 0.75
C SER A 222 -12.00 30.04 0.77
N SER A 223 -11.93 28.74 0.45
CA SER A 223 -13.06 27.78 0.50
C SER A 223 -13.23 27.09 1.86
N GLY A 224 -12.38 27.38 2.85
CA GLY A 224 -12.35 26.67 4.15
C GLY A 224 -11.69 25.29 4.09
N VAL A 225 -11.12 24.91 2.96
CA VAL A 225 -10.37 23.67 2.77
C VAL A 225 -8.93 23.86 3.26
N ARG A 226 -8.36 22.87 3.92
CA ARG A 226 -6.96 22.89 4.32
C ARG A 226 -6.05 22.88 3.09
N GLN A 227 -5.10 23.78 3.06
CA GLN A 227 -4.25 24.02 1.90
C GLN A 227 -2.79 24.23 2.32
N LEU A 228 -1.89 23.66 1.53
CA LEU A 228 -0.46 23.91 1.58
C LEU A 228 -0.03 24.50 0.24
N GLY A 229 0.67 25.63 0.25
CA GLY A 229 1.08 26.35 -0.97
C GLY A 229 -0.13 26.75 -1.81
N ASP A 230 -0.02 26.66 -3.14
CA ASP A 230 -1.07 27.06 -4.09
C ASP A 230 -2.22 26.03 -4.20
N GLY A 231 -2.07 24.84 -3.57
CA GLY A 231 -3.09 23.79 -3.60
C GLY A 231 -3.33 23.20 -4.99
N ARG A 232 -2.28 22.99 -5.78
CA ARG A 232 -2.39 22.43 -7.13
C ARG A 232 -2.72 20.95 -7.12
N ALA A 233 -2.10 20.19 -6.22
CA ALA A 233 -2.47 18.81 -5.97
C ALA A 233 -3.73 18.73 -5.10
N SER A 234 -4.48 17.64 -5.23
CA SER A 234 -5.52 17.26 -4.30
C SER A 234 -5.14 15.96 -3.59
N LEU A 235 -5.27 15.92 -2.27
CA LEU A 235 -5.02 14.72 -1.47
C LEU A 235 -6.27 14.37 -0.66
N GLU A 236 -6.88 13.24 -0.98
CA GLU A 236 -7.94 12.62 -0.20
C GLU A 236 -7.32 11.58 0.75
N VAL A 237 -7.53 11.74 2.06
CA VAL A 237 -7.09 10.76 3.06
C VAL A 237 -8.32 10.30 3.83
N ALA A 238 -8.66 9.02 3.72
CA ALA A 238 -9.82 8.44 4.37
C ALA A 238 -9.41 7.28 5.29
N LEU A 239 -9.67 7.42 6.59
CA LEU A 239 -9.52 6.36 7.58
C LEU A 239 -10.89 5.95 8.12
N ARG A 240 -11.17 4.65 8.12
CA ARG A 240 -12.40 4.15 8.74
C ARG A 240 -12.22 3.99 10.25
N MET A 241 -11.11 3.39 10.69
CA MET A 241 -10.81 3.17 12.11
C MET A 241 -9.32 3.32 12.37
N GLY A 242 -8.95 4.26 13.22
CA GLY A 242 -7.55 4.51 13.58
C GLY A 242 -7.22 5.99 13.71
N ASN A 243 -5.95 6.32 13.69
CA ASN A 243 -5.48 7.67 13.89
C ASN A 243 -4.80 8.20 12.63
N LEU A 244 -5.13 9.42 12.28
CA LEU A 244 -4.48 10.18 11.21
C LEU A 244 -3.66 11.30 11.82
N GLU A 245 -2.36 11.27 11.56
CA GLU A 245 -1.46 12.37 11.84
C GLU A 245 -0.85 12.88 10.54
N MET A 246 -0.92 14.18 10.30
CA MET A 246 -0.34 14.81 9.12
C MET A 246 0.36 16.08 9.51
N SER A 247 1.57 16.25 9.01
CA SER A 247 2.33 17.50 9.15
C SER A 247 2.73 18.05 7.77
N ALA A 248 2.94 19.36 7.72
CA ALA A 248 3.53 20.03 6.57
C ALA A 248 4.63 20.97 7.07
N GLY A 249 5.83 20.78 6.54
CA GLY A 249 7.04 21.52 6.93
C GLY A 249 7.53 22.48 5.84
#